data_53c744e80e8685a52bba4860cf7e3651
#
_entry.id   53c744e80e8685a52bba4860cf7e3651
#
_cell.length_a   1.000
_cell.length_b   1.000
_cell.length_c   1.000
_cell.angle_alpha   90.00
_cell.angle_beta   90.00
_cell.angle_gamma   90.00
#
_symmetry.space_group_name_H-M   'P 1'
#
loop_
_entity.id
_entity.type
_entity.pdbx_description
1 polymer ?
#
loop_
_entity_poly.entity_id
_entity_poly.type
_entity_poly.pdbx_seq_one_letter_code
_entity_poly.pdbx_strand_id
1 'polypeptide(L)'
;IYGDTSDFEIVSNTPEALYESDFAFVCSGTATLEAALIGTPFVLAYKAKAIDVFIARKFVKIKHAGLANIMFDFMGKEPLHEEFIQEFATAENLLRAYKSCDRQKFLKGCDELRAYLGHGSSKNVVKILKNME
;
A
#
# COMPACT_ATOMS: atom_id res chain seq x y z
N ILE A 1 3.03 -16.43 19.61
CA ILE A 1 2.52 -15.10 19.26
C ILE A 1 1.70 -15.18 17.96
N TYR A 2 2.13 -15.98 17.04
CA TYR A 2 1.38 -16.34 15.85
C TYR A 2 0.76 -17.70 16.11
N GLY A 3 -0.54 -17.88 15.84
CA GLY A 3 -1.21 -19.17 16.00
C GLY A 3 -0.54 -20.29 15.19
N ASP A 4 -1.26 -21.36 14.94
CA ASP A 4 -0.78 -22.42 14.06
C ASP A 4 -0.56 -21.83 12.64
N THR A 5 0.67 -21.95 12.14
CA THR A 5 1.09 -21.46 10.81
C THR A 5 1.38 -22.60 9.85
N SER A 6 1.01 -23.84 10.19
CA SER A 6 1.29 -25.02 9.36
C SER A 6 0.71 -24.95 7.96
N ASP A 7 -0.39 -24.20 7.78
CA ASP A 7 -1.05 -24.01 6.48
C ASP A 7 -0.49 -22.82 5.67
N PHE A 8 0.58 -22.19 6.16
CA PHE A 8 1.16 -20.99 5.53
C PHE A 8 2.62 -21.22 5.19
N GLU A 9 3.03 -20.77 4.02
CA GLU A 9 4.44 -20.66 3.67
C GLU A 9 5.01 -19.34 4.17
N ILE A 10 6.12 -19.41 4.90
CA ILE A 10 6.82 -18.22 5.41
C ILE A 10 7.95 -17.88 4.45
N VAL A 11 7.86 -16.72 3.80
CA VAL A 11 8.85 -16.26 2.83
C VAL A 11 9.51 -14.96 3.31
N SER A 12 10.75 -14.74 2.91
CA SER A 12 11.52 -13.53 3.24
C SER A 12 11.63 -12.55 2.08
N ASN A 13 11.36 -12.99 0.85
CA ASN A 13 11.40 -12.15 -0.35
C ASN A 13 10.00 -11.61 -0.66
N THR A 14 9.63 -10.48 -0.04
CA THR A 14 8.31 -9.85 -0.22
C THR A 14 8.00 -9.46 -1.66
N PRO A 15 8.92 -8.85 -2.45
CA PRO A 15 8.63 -8.52 -3.84
C PRO A 15 8.27 -9.73 -4.71
N GLU A 16 8.99 -10.84 -4.55
CA GLU A 16 8.73 -12.09 -5.27
C GLU A 16 7.37 -12.69 -4.87
N ALA A 17 7.10 -12.76 -3.56
CA ALA A 17 5.82 -13.24 -3.05
C ALA A 17 4.64 -12.39 -3.56
N LEU A 18 4.78 -11.07 -3.60
CA LEU A 18 3.77 -10.18 -4.18
C LEU A 18 3.58 -10.44 -5.67
N TYR A 19 4.66 -10.59 -6.43
CA TYR A 19 4.59 -10.84 -7.86
C TYR A 19 3.88 -12.15 -8.21
N GLU A 20 4.07 -13.19 -7.41
CA GLU A 20 3.44 -14.51 -7.56
C GLU A 20 2.02 -14.58 -7.00
N SER A 21 1.60 -13.58 -6.23
CA SER A 21 0.28 -13.57 -5.57
C SER A 21 -0.81 -12.98 -6.44
N ASP A 22 -1.99 -13.58 -6.37
CA ASP A 22 -3.20 -13.05 -6.98
C ASP A 22 -3.79 -11.84 -6.22
N PHE A 23 -3.56 -11.79 -4.91
CA PHE A 23 -4.06 -10.73 -4.03
C PHE A 23 -3.26 -10.71 -2.73
N ALA A 24 -3.09 -9.52 -2.12
CA ALA A 24 -2.37 -9.36 -0.87
C ALA A 24 -3.18 -8.64 0.22
N PHE A 25 -2.99 -9.07 1.46
CA PHE A 25 -3.41 -8.33 2.65
C PHE A 25 -2.17 -7.67 3.24
N VAL A 26 -2.07 -6.36 3.10
CA VAL A 26 -0.89 -5.58 3.45
C VAL A 26 -1.09 -4.88 4.79
N CYS A 27 -0.13 -4.95 5.69
CA CYS A 27 -0.23 -4.33 7.02
C CYS A 27 0.74 -3.15 7.24
N SER A 28 1.37 -2.64 6.18
CA SER A 28 2.31 -1.53 6.24
C SER A 28 2.03 -0.51 5.14
N GLY A 29 2.10 0.79 5.50
CA GLY A 29 1.91 1.88 4.53
C GLY A 29 2.92 1.85 3.38
N THR A 30 4.18 1.52 3.64
CA THR A 30 5.24 1.41 2.64
C THR A 30 5.01 0.24 1.69
N ALA A 31 4.59 -0.91 2.21
CA ALA A 31 4.32 -2.10 1.40
C ALA A 31 3.13 -1.90 0.43
N THR A 32 2.22 -0.95 0.70
CA THR A 32 1.16 -0.61 -0.27
C THR A 32 1.72 -0.01 -1.55
N LEU A 33 2.77 0.80 -1.46
CA LEU A 33 3.43 1.36 -2.64
C LEU A 33 4.16 0.27 -3.42
N GLU A 34 4.84 -0.62 -2.72
CA GLU A 34 5.55 -1.77 -3.33
C GLU A 34 4.57 -2.66 -4.09
N ALA A 35 3.47 -3.10 -3.46
CA ALA A 35 2.44 -3.92 -4.09
C ALA A 35 1.81 -3.23 -5.32
N ALA A 36 1.53 -1.92 -5.23
CA ALA A 36 1.02 -1.13 -6.36
C ALA A 36 2.02 -1.04 -7.52
N LEU A 37 3.32 -0.89 -7.23
CA LEU A 37 4.36 -0.84 -8.26
C LEU A 37 4.58 -2.20 -8.93
N ILE A 38 4.42 -3.30 -8.20
CA ILE A 38 4.46 -4.66 -8.75
C ILE A 38 3.20 -4.93 -9.58
N GLY A 39 2.04 -4.45 -9.14
CA GLY A 39 0.75 -4.63 -9.80
C GLY A 39 -0.11 -5.73 -9.16
N THR A 40 0.22 -6.14 -7.95
CA THR A 40 -0.57 -7.11 -7.19
C THR A 40 -1.73 -6.42 -6.50
N PRO A 41 -2.99 -6.78 -6.78
CA PRO A 41 -4.14 -6.23 -6.07
C PRO A 41 -4.05 -6.49 -4.56
N PHE A 42 -4.42 -5.50 -3.77
CA PHE A 42 -4.32 -5.62 -2.31
C PHE A 42 -5.31 -4.70 -1.58
N VAL A 43 -5.42 -4.93 -0.29
CA VAL A 43 -6.01 -4.01 0.68
C VAL A 43 -5.07 -3.79 1.86
N LEU A 44 -5.13 -2.62 2.45
CA LEU A 44 -4.42 -2.34 3.70
C LEU A 44 -5.29 -2.75 4.89
N ALA A 45 -4.75 -3.61 5.75
CA ALA A 45 -5.37 -4.03 7.00
C ALA A 45 -4.44 -3.74 8.17
N TYR A 46 -4.81 -2.83 9.07
CA TYR A 46 -3.93 -2.42 10.15
C TYR A 46 -4.66 -2.25 11.48
N LYS A 47 -4.13 -2.89 12.52
CA LYS A 47 -4.55 -2.69 13.92
C LYS A 47 -3.37 -2.16 14.73
N ALA A 48 -3.40 -0.88 15.11
CA ALA A 48 -2.44 -0.27 16.00
C ALA A 48 -2.93 -0.29 17.45
N LYS A 49 -2.02 -0.06 18.40
CA LYS A 49 -2.41 0.21 19.78
C LYS A 49 -3.24 1.50 19.85
N ALA A 50 -4.23 1.53 20.74
CA ALA A 50 -5.17 2.66 20.84
C ALA A 50 -4.48 4.02 21.04
N ILE A 51 -3.35 4.04 21.74
CA ILE A 51 -2.58 5.26 21.99
C ILE A 51 -1.96 5.83 20.71
N ASP A 52 -1.45 4.96 19.84
CA ASP A 52 -0.82 5.38 18.57
C ASP A 52 -1.86 5.99 17.63
N VAL A 53 -3.06 5.41 17.62
CA VAL A 53 -4.21 5.92 16.84
C VAL A 53 -4.67 7.27 17.35
N PHE A 54 -4.73 7.46 18.67
CA PHE A 54 -5.12 8.74 19.25
C PHE A 54 -4.13 9.86 18.89
N ILE A 55 -2.83 9.57 18.96
CA ILE A 55 -1.78 10.51 18.57
C ILE A 55 -1.87 10.83 17.07
N ALA A 56 -2.00 9.81 16.22
CA ALA A 56 -2.11 10.00 14.78
C ALA A 56 -3.33 10.85 14.40
N ARG A 57 -4.52 10.56 14.94
CA ARG A 57 -5.74 11.33 14.68
C ARG A 57 -5.64 12.79 15.11
N LYS A 58 -4.89 13.10 16.18
CA LYS A 58 -4.78 14.46 16.75
C LYS A 58 -3.75 15.32 16.02
N PHE A 59 -2.67 14.74 15.54
CA PHE A 59 -1.51 15.45 15.01
C PHE A 59 -1.30 15.32 13.51
N VAL A 60 -1.91 14.32 12.85
CA VAL A 60 -1.67 14.02 11.45
C VAL A 60 -2.97 14.16 10.65
N LYS A 61 -3.04 15.19 9.81
CA LYS A 61 -4.17 15.43 8.88
C LYS A 61 -4.06 14.60 7.59
N ILE A 62 -3.57 13.36 7.69
CA ILE A 62 -3.44 12.47 6.53
C ILE A 62 -4.75 11.69 6.39
N LYS A 63 -5.33 11.69 5.20
CA LYS A 63 -6.58 10.97 4.89
C LYS A 63 -6.36 9.46 4.78
N HIS A 64 -5.17 9.03 4.36
CA HIS A 64 -4.83 7.65 4.03
C HIS A 64 -3.62 7.18 4.82
N ALA A 65 -3.60 5.90 5.18
CA ALA A 65 -2.47 5.26 5.86
C ALA A 65 -1.48 4.60 4.86
N GLY A 66 -1.97 4.19 3.69
CA GLY A 66 -1.17 3.59 2.64
C GLY A 66 -0.49 4.64 1.74
N LEU A 67 0.81 4.49 1.49
CA LEU A 67 1.55 5.41 0.60
C LEU A 67 0.98 5.45 -0.81
N ALA A 68 0.48 4.33 -1.35
CA ALA A 68 -0.15 4.31 -2.66
C ALA A 68 -1.33 5.28 -2.73
N ASN A 69 -2.24 5.26 -1.73
CA ASN A 69 -3.38 6.18 -1.67
C ASN A 69 -2.96 7.63 -1.42
N ILE A 70 -1.91 7.86 -0.62
CA ILE A 70 -1.34 9.21 -0.44
C ILE A 70 -0.85 9.76 -1.78
N MET A 71 -0.18 8.96 -2.60
CA MET A 71 0.23 9.38 -3.95
C MET A 71 -0.98 9.67 -4.84
N PHE A 72 -2.04 8.86 -4.77
CA PHE A 72 -3.28 9.10 -5.50
C PHE A 72 -3.96 10.41 -5.06
N ASP A 73 -3.97 10.74 -3.76
CA ASP A 73 -4.47 12.04 -3.25
C ASP A 73 -3.65 13.21 -3.84
N PHE A 74 -2.31 13.10 -3.93
CA PHE A 74 -1.48 14.11 -4.60
C PHE A 74 -1.74 14.22 -6.11
N MET A 75 -2.15 13.13 -6.76
CA MET A 75 -2.56 13.11 -8.16
C MET A 75 -3.97 13.67 -8.37
N GLY A 76 -4.72 14.01 -7.31
CA GLY A 76 -6.12 14.42 -7.36
C GLY A 76 -7.07 13.30 -7.79
N LYS A 77 -6.75 12.05 -7.46
CA LYS A 77 -7.50 10.85 -7.85
C LYS A 77 -8.14 10.15 -6.65
N GLU A 78 -9.14 9.31 -6.94
CA GLU A 78 -9.74 8.42 -5.95
C GLU A 78 -8.72 7.37 -5.47
N PRO A 79 -8.87 6.88 -4.24
CA PRO A 79 -7.97 5.86 -3.69
C PRO A 79 -7.83 4.63 -4.60
N LEU A 80 -6.61 4.11 -4.69
CA LEU A 80 -6.31 2.90 -5.47
C LEU A 80 -6.85 1.63 -4.82
N HIS A 81 -6.82 1.59 -3.48
CA HIS A 81 -7.18 0.41 -2.69
C HIS A 81 -7.98 0.79 -1.44
N GLU A 82 -8.73 -0.17 -0.88
CA GLU A 82 -9.41 0.00 0.40
C GLU A 82 -8.43 -0.08 1.58
N GLU A 83 -8.73 0.65 2.65
CA GLU A 83 -7.99 0.65 3.90
C GLU A 83 -8.90 0.28 5.06
N PHE A 84 -8.62 -0.85 5.70
CA PHE A 84 -9.35 -1.33 6.88
C PHE A 84 -8.48 -1.13 8.12
N ILE A 85 -8.83 -0.10 8.91
CA ILE A 85 -8.05 0.30 10.07
C ILE A 85 -8.86 0.04 11.33
N GLN A 86 -8.21 -0.52 12.35
CA GLN A 86 -8.78 -0.80 13.67
C GLN A 86 -10.00 -1.74 13.62
N GLU A 87 -11.17 -1.26 14.04
CA GLU A 87 -12.45 -2.00 14.07
C GLU A 87 -12.93 -2.47 12.70
N PHE A 88 -12.50 -1.81 11.64
CA PHE A 88 -12.84 -2.18 10.26
C PHE A 88 -11.96 -3.29 9.69
N ALA A 89 -10.81 -3.60 10.31
CA ALA A 89 -9.94 -4.69 9.90
C ALA A 89 -10.50 -6.04 10.39
N THR A 90 -11.59 -6.47 9.77
CA THR A 90 -12.30 -7.74 10.05
C THR A 90 -12.14 -8.72 8.90
N ALA A 91 -12.18 -10.03 9.21
CA ALA A 91 -12.10 -11.08 8.20
C ALA A 91 -13.19 -10.92 7.12
N GLU A 92 -14.40 -10.51 7.52
CA GLU A 92 -15.53 -10.27 6.62
C GLU A 92 -15.22 -9.15 5.61
N ASN A 93 -14.72 -8.00 6.09
CA ASN A 93 -14.35 -6.88 5.21
C ASN A 93 -13.22 -7.25 4.27
N LEU A 94 -12.20 -7.95 4.75
CA LEU A 94 -11.06 -8.39 3.94
C LEU A 94 -11.51 -9.38 2.85
N LEU A 95 -12.34 -10.34 3.20
CA LEU A 95 -12.87 -11.31 2.24
C LEU A 95 -13.79 -10.64 1.20
N ARG A 96 -14.60 -9.68 1.62
CA ARG A 96 -15.43 -8.87 0.71
C ARG A 96 -14.57 -8.14 -0.30
N ALA A 97 -13.54 -7.42 0.15
CA ALA A 97 -12.65 -6.66 -0.72
C ALA A 97 -11.91 -7.56 -1.71
N TYR A 98 -11.44 -8.73 -1.28
CA TYR A 98 -10.85 -9.73 -2.17
C TYR A 98 -11.82 -10.15 -3.29
N LYS A 99 -13.07 -10.48 -2.91
CA LYS A 99 -14.08 -10.96 -3.87
C LYS A 99 -14.59 -9.88 -4.82
N SER A 100 -14.62 -8.61 -4.39
CA SER A 100 -15.13 -7.48 -5.17
C SER A 100 -14.03 -6.72 -5.93
N CYS A 101 -12.79 -7.17 -5.87
CA CYS A 101 -11.67 -6.48 -6.49
C CYS A 101 -11.80 -6.45 -8.02
N ASP A 102 -11.89 -5.23 -8.58
CA ASP A 102 -11.77 -5.00 -10.02
C ASP A 102 -10.29 -4.92 -10.41
N ARG A 103 -9.74 -6.06 -10.82
CA ARG A 103 -8.32 -6.18 -11.19
C ARG A 103 -7.93 -5.29 -12.35
N GLN A 104 -8.80 -5.08 -13.33
CA GLN A 104 -8.48 -4.25 -14.50
C GLN A 104 -8.39 -2.78 -14.11
N LYS A 105 -9.34 -2.31 -13.31
CA LYS A 105 -9.32 -0.96 -12.76
C LYS A 105 -8.08 -0.75 -11.88
N PHE A 106 -7.74 -1.73 -11.03
CA PHE A 106 -6.55 -1.68 -10.17
C PHE A 106 -5.26 -1.56 -11.00
N LEU A 107 -5.06 -2.43 -11.98
CA LEU A 107 -3.87 -2.42 -12.84
C LEU A 107 -3.71 -1.11 -13.60
N LYS A 108 -4.81 -0.55 -14.11
CA LYS A 108 -4.79 0.79 -14.73
C LYS A 108 -4.30 1.85 -13.75
N GLY A 109 -4.76 1.81 -12.50
CA GLY A 109 -4.26 2.70 -11.45
C GLY A 109 -2.76 2.52 -11.17
N CYS A 110 -2.27 1.28 -11.17
CA CYS A 110 -0.85 1.00 -11.01
C CYS A 110 0.00 1.61 -12.14
N ASP A 111 -0.47 1.53 -13.39
CA ASP A 111 0.22 2.15 -14.53
C ASP A 111 0.26 3.68 -14.40
N GLU A 112 -0.83 4.28 -13.97
CA GLU A 112 -0.90 5.72 -13.69
C GLU A 112 0.07 6.13 -12.59
N LEU A 113 0.19 5.32 -11.52
CA LEU A 113 1.13 5.57 -10.43
C LEU A 113 2.59 5.46 -10.89
N ARG A 114 2.92 4.44 -11.68
CA ARG A 114 4.26 4.28 -12.26
C ARG A 114 4.62 5.47 -13.15
N ALA A 115 3.69 5.94 -13.97
CA ALA A 115 3.87 7.10 -14.83
C ALA A 115 4.09 8.39 -14.00
N TYR A 116 3.33 8.57 -12.92
CA TYR A 116 3.47 9.72 -12.02
C TYR A 116 4.81 9.76 -11.30
N LEU A 117 5.26 8.63 -10.75
CA LEU A 117 6.52 8.55 -10.03
C LEU A 117 7.73 8.67 -10.97
N GLY A 118 7.62 8.23 -12.21
CA GLY A 118 8.70 8.27 -13.19
C GLY A 118 9.92 7.44 -12.81
N HIS A 119 11.03 7.72 -13.49
CA HIS A 119 12.30 7.04 -13.26
C HIS A 119 13.45 8.04 -13.15
N GLY A 120 14.57 7.61 -12.53
CA GLY A 120 15.81 8.38 -12.52
C GLY A 120 15.94 9.40 -11.41
N SER A 121 15.22 9.23 -10.30
CA SER A 121 15.30 10.11 -9.11
C SER A 121 16.74 10.37 -8.67
N SER A 122 17.59 9.35 -8.58
CA SER A 122 19.01 9.49 -8.21
C SER A 122 19.78 10.38 -9.17
N LYS A 123 19.56 10.23 -10.49
CA LYS A 123 20.21 11.11 -11.50
C LYS A 123 19.73 12.55 -11.37
N ASN A 124 18.43 12.76 -11.11
CA ASN A 124 17.86 14.09 -10.92
C ASN A 124 18.42 14.77 -9.68
N VAL A 125 18.54 14.05 -8.55
CA VAL A 125 19.15 14.57 -7.32
C VAL A 125 20.60 14.98 -7.57
N VAL A 126 21.41 14.13 -8.20
CA VAL A 126 22.80 14.44 -8.55
C VAL A 126 22.90 15.69 -9.43
N LYS A 127 22.00 15.84 -10.41
CA LYS A 127 21.96 17.03 -11.27
C LYS A 127 21.64 18.31 -10.48
N ILE A 128 20.69 18.23 -9.55
CA ILE A 128 20.32 19.37 -8.68
C ILE A 128 21.52 19.76 -7.82
N LEU A 129 22.16 18.80 -7.15
CA LEU A 129 23.31 19.06 -6.29
C LEU A 129 24.48 19.69 -7.05
N LYS A 130 24.80 19.21 -8.26
CA LYS A 130 25.85 19.79 -9.11
C LYS A 130 25.57 21.21 -9.60
N ASN A 131 24.30 21.61 -9.65
CA ASN A 131 23.92 22.98 -10.04
C ASN A 131 23.87 23.95 -8.85
N MET A 132 24.11 23.46 -7.62
CA MET A 132 24.15 24.28 -6.40
C MET A 132 25.60 24.66 -6.00
N GLU A 133 26.62 24.13 -6.68
CA GLU A 133 28.02 24.54 -6.59
C GLU A 133 28.32 25.71 -7.56
#